data_bd9574b67da13eccd2a6f438a62baa81
#
_entry.id   bd9574b67da13eccd2a6f438a62baa81
#
_cell.length_a   1.000
_cell.length_b   1.000
_cell.length_c   1.000
_cell.angle_alpha   90.00
_cell.angle_beta   90.00
_cell.angle_gamma   90.00
#
_symmetry.space_group_name_H-M   'P 1'
#
loop_
_entity.id
_entity.type
_entity.pdbx_description
1 polymer ?
#
loop_
_entity_poly.entity_id
_entity_poly.type
_entity_poly.pdbx_seq_one_letter_code
_entity_poly.pdbx_strand_id
1 'polypeptide(L)'
;MSSFFDSDIIQDELKEINKLQEEIYGSILTFGMMSRETKLEHIEKLELLLEKQRVMYTRLSLSDDPQAVEMKENLRKSVALMGFPPETDMGVLFNSMNKTIESLKQHVDR
;
A
#
# COMPACT_ATOMS: atom_id res chain seq x y z
N MET A 1 7.01 4.93 28.02
CA MET A 1 6.08 4.30 27.05
C MET A 1 6.77 4.20 25.68
N SER A 2 6.68 3.04 25.06
CA SER A 2 7.20 2.91 23.71
C SER A 2 6.28 3.64 22.73
N SER A 3 6.86 4.32 21.75
CA SER A 3 6.08 4.97 20.70
C SER A 3 5.55 3.92 19.73
N PHE A 4 4.60 4.33 18.88
CA PHE A 4 4.05 3.46 17.84
C PHE A 4 5.17 2.83 16.98
N PHE A 5 6.18 3.64 16.61
CA PHE A 5 7.26 3.18 15.76
C PHE A 5 8.35 2.41 16.50
N ASP A 6 8.31 2.35 17.83
CA ASP A 6 9.24 1.55 18.62
C ASP A 6 8.82 0.08 18.71
N SER A 7 7.60 -0.26 18.29
CA SER A 7 7.12 -1.63 18.27
C SER A 7 7.89 -2.48 17.26
N ASP A 8 8.39 -3.64 17.69
CA ASP A 8 9.09 -4.56 16.79
C ASP A 8 8.17 -5.05 15.68
N ILE A 9 6.89 -5.27 15.99
CA ILE A 9 5.89 -5.69 15.00
C ILE A 9 5.74 -4.63 13.92
N ILE A 10 5.63 -3.36 14.31
CA ILE A 10 5.50 -2.25 13.35
C ILE A 10 6.76 -2.11 12.51
N GLN A 11 7.94 -2.22 13.12
CA GLN A 11 9.22 -2.16 12.41
C GLN A 11 9.33 -3.27 11.37
N ASP A 12 8.97 -4.49 11.73
CA ASP A 12 9.03 -5.64 10.83
C ASP A 12 8.06 -5.46 9.66
N GLU A 13 6.85 -4.96 9.93
CA GLU A 13 5.87 -4.71 8.87
C GLU A 13 6.32 -3.62 7.91
N LEU A 14 6.93 -2.55 8.43
CA LEU A 14 7.48 -1.48 7.58
C LEU A 14 8.61 -2.01 6.69
N LYS A 15 9.46 -2.88 7.20
CA LYS A 15 10.52 -3.51 6.41
C LYS A 15 9.93 -4.36 5.29
N GLU A 16 8.89 -5.14 5.57
CA GLU A 16 8.22 -5.96 4.56
C GLU A 16 7.56 -5.10 3.48
N ILE A 17 6.91 -4.01 3.88
CA ILE A 17 6.29 -3.07 2.94
C ILE A 17 7.37 -2.47 2.04
N ASN A 18 8.47 -2.01 2.60
CA ASN A 18 9.56 -1.43 1.83
C ASN A 18 10.15 -2.44 0.84
N LYS A 19 10.34 -3.68 1.27
CA LYS A 19 10.86 -4.75 0.42
C LYS A 19 9.94 -5.02 -0.76
N LEU A 20 8.63 -5.13 -0.51
CA LEU A 20 7.64 -5.34 -1.57
C LEU A 20 7.61 -4.16 -2.55
N GLN A 21 7.69 -2.94 -2.04
CA GLN A 21 7.72 -1.75 -2.88
C GLN A 21 8.93 -1.76 -3.81
N GLU A 22 10.11 -2.10 -3.29
CA GLU A 22 11.33 -2.18 -4.10
C GLU A 22 11.20 -3.25 -5.19
N GLU A 23 10.69 -4.43 -4.84
CA GLU A 23 10.48 -5.51 -5.81
C GLU A 23 9.50 -5.10 -6.92
N ILE A 24 8.40 -4.47 -6.54
CA ILE A 24 7.37 -4.04 -7.49
C ILE A 24 7.91 -2.93 -8.40
N TYR A 25 8.55 -1.92 -7.84
CA TYR A 25 9.09 -0.81 -8.63
C TYR A 25 10.21 -1.27 -9.57
N GLY A 26 11.00 -2.25 -9.14
CA GLY A 26 12.05 -2.81 -9.98
C GLY A 26 11.51 -3.55 -11.20
N SER A 27 10.27 -4.00 -11.16
CA SER A 27 9.65 -4.79 -12.22
C SER A 27 8.60 -4.05 -13.04
N ILE A 28 8.21 -2.84 -12.61
CA ILE A 28 7.06 -2.15 -13.20
C ILE A 28 7.27 -1.81 -14.68
N LEU A 29 8.50 -1.44 -15.06
CA LEU A 29 8.80 -1.06 -16.43
C LEU A 29 8.83 -2.26 -17.38
N THR A 30 9.03 -3.47 -16.84
CA THR A 30 9.09 -4.68 -17.65
C THR A 30 7.80 -5.50 -17.60
N PHE A 31 6.79 -5.00 -16.91
CA PHE A 31 5.53 -5.73 -16.71
C PHE A 31 4.89 -6.18 -18.04
N GLY A 32 4.86 -5.28 -19.02
CA GLY A 32 4.28 -5.59 -20.33
C GLY A 32 5.00 -6.69 -21.08
N MET A 33 6.27 -6.95 -20.75
CA MET A 33 7.10 -7.97 -21.40
C MET A 33 7.10 -9.30 -20.63
N MET A 34 6.45 -9.35 -19.48
CA MET A 34 6.40 -10.54 -18.64
C MET A 34 5.48 -11.60 -19.24
N SER A 35 5.78 -12.89 -18.95
CA SER A 35 4.85 -13.96 -19.24
C SER A 35 3.58 -13.78 -18.40
N ARG A 36 2.50 -14.47 -18.80
CA ARG A 36 1.24 -14.46 -18.05
C ARG A 36 1.46 -14.86 -16.59
N GLU A 37 2.22 -15.93 -16.36
CA GLU A 37 2.49 -16.41 -15.01
C GLU A 37 3.25 -15.38 -14.17
N THR A 38 4.26 -14.75 -14.74
CA THR A 38 5.04 -13.71 -14.06
C THR A 38 4.19 -12.47 -13.78
N LYS A 39 3.31 -12.10 -14.72
CA LYS A 39 2.36 -11.00 -14.48
C LYS A 39 1.44 -11.29 -13.30
N LEU A 40 0.91 -12.52 -13.20
CA LEU A 40 0.05 -12.91 -12.09
C LEU A 40 0.79 -12.88 -10.76
N GLU A 41 2.05 -13.34 -10.74
CA GLU A 41 2.88 -13.25 -9.53
C GLU A 41 3.10 -11.80 -9.12
N HIS A 42 3.35 -10.92 -10.08
CA HIS A 42 3.52 -9.48 -9.81
C HIS A 42 2.24 -8.87 -9.23
N ILE A 43 1.09 -9.25 -9.79
CA ILE A 43 -0.22 -8.79 -9.29
C ILE A 43 -0.46 -9.29 -7.87
N GLU A 44 -0.09 -10.53 -7.56
CA GLU A 44 -0.20 -11.08 -6.21
C GLU A 44 0.64 -10.26 -5.22
N LYS A 45 1.82 -9.82 -5.63
CA LYS A 45 2.66 -8.93 -4.80
C LYS A 45 1.99 -7.58 -4.58
N LEU A 46 1.33 -7.03 -5.61
CA LEU A 46 0.56 -5.79 -5.49
C LEU A 46 -0.58 -5.94 -4.49
N GLU A 47 -1.32 -7.06 -4.57
CA GLU A 47 -2.40 -7.35 -3.64
C GLU A 47 -1.88 -7.43 -2.20
N LEU A 48 -0.77 -8.12 -2.00
CA LEU A 48 -0.14 -8.26 -0.70
C LEU A 48 0.33 -6.91 -0.15
N LEU A 49 0.97 -6.11 -0.99
CA LEU A 49 1.42 -4.77 -0.60
C LEU A 49 0.24 -3.89 -0.18
N LEU A 50 -0.83 -3.90 -0.96
CA LEU A 50 -2.02 -3.11 -0.67
C LEU A 50 -2.63 -3.53 0.68
N GLU A 51 -2.72 -4.83 0.94
CA GLU A 51 -3.28 -5.34 2.19
C GLU A 51 -2.39 -4.95 3.39
N LYS A 52 -1.09 -5.06 3.25
CA LYS A 52 -0.16 -4.65 4.32
C LYS A 52 -0.24 -3.16 4.60
N GLN A 53 -0.36 -2.34 3.56
CA GLN A 53 -0.51 -0.89 3.70
C GLN A 53 -1.84 -0.53 4.37
N ARG A 54 -2.91 -1.24 4.00
CA ARG A 54 -4.23 -1.04 4.61
C ARG A 54 -4.20 -1.35 6.11
N VAL A 55 -3.61 -2.48 6.49
CA VAL A 55 -3.49 -2.88 7.89
C VAL A 55 -2.64 -1.89 8.66
N MET A 56 -1.51 -1.47 8.08
CA MET A 56 -0.62 -0.48 8.72
C MET A 56 -1.33 0.85 8.92
N TYR A 57 -2.08 1.31 7.93
CA TYR A 57 -2.85 2.56 8.03
C TYR A 57 -3.89 2.45 9.14
N THR A 58 -4.57 1.30 9.26
CA THR A 58 -5.56 1.08 10.32
C THR A 58 -4.92 1.19 11.69
N ARG A 59 -3.77 0.56 11.89
CA ARG A 59 -3.03 0.64 13.16
C ARG A 59 -2.58 2.06 13.46
N LEU A 60 -2.07 2.74 12.43
CA LEU A 60 -1.64 4.12 12.53
C LEU A 60 -2.78 5.03 12.98
N SER A 61 -3.97 4.83 12.41
CA SER A 61 -5.16 5.62 12.71
C SER A 61 -5.67 5.42 14.13
N LEU A 62 -5.40 4.26 14.73
CA LEU A 62 -5.82 3.96 16.09
C LEU A 62 -4.81 4.41 17.14
N SER A 63 -3.64 4.88 16.73
CA SER A 63 -2.59 5.29 17.64
C SER A 63 -2.74 6.76 18.03
N ASP A 64 -2.51 7.07 19.31
CA ASP A 64 -2.46 8.43 19.83
C ASP A 64 -1.03 8.99 19.81
N ASP A 65 -0.05 8.20 19.39
CA ASP A 65 1.34 8.63 19.33
C ASP A 65 1.47 9.83 18.38
N PRO A 66 2.12 10.92 18.80
CA PRO A 66 2.29 12.10 17.94
C PRO A 66 2.94 11.80 16.60
N GLN A 67 3.89 10.86 16.55
CA GLN A 67 4.53 10.46 15.29
C GLN A 67 3.55 9.76 14.35
N ALA A 68 2.67 8.92 14.90
CA ALA A 68 1.65 8.25 14.11
C ALA A 68 0.62 9.24 13.58
N VAL A 69 0.19 10.19 14.40
CA VAL A 69 -0.74 11.23 14.00
C VAL A 69 -0.15 12.10 12.89
N GLU A 70 1.13 12.46 13.02
CA GLU A 70 1.84 13.24 12.01
C GLU A 70 1.94 12.47 10.67
N MET A 71 2.29 11.18 10.71
CA MET A 71 2.37 10.37 9.51
C MET A 71 1.00 10.23 8.82
N LYS A 72 -0.05 10.05 9.58
CA LYS A 72 -1.42 10.00 9.05
C LYS A 72 -1.75 11.29 8.29
N GLU A 73 -1.42 12.44 8.87
CA GLU A 73 -1.67 13.74 8.24
C GLU A 73 -0.83 13.90 6.96
N ASN A 74 0.42 13.46 6.98
CA ASN A 74 1.29 13.50 5.80
C ASN A 74 0.74 12.62 4.68
N LEU A 75 0.21 11.44 4.99
CA LEU A 75 -0.43 10.57 4.02
C LEU A 75 -1.66 11.24 3.40
N ARG A 76 -2.46 11.91 4.21
CA ARG A 76 -3.62 12.65 3.73
C ARG A 76 -3.23 13.74 2.74
N LYS A 77 -2.17 14.49 3.06
CA LYS A 77 -1.64 15.53 2.17
C LYS A 77 -1.13 14.93 0.86
N SER A 78 -0.46 13.79 0.92
CA SER A 78 0.04 13.10 -0.27
C SER A 78 -1.12 12.67 -1.19
N VAL A 79 -2.21 12.17 -0.61
CA VAL A 79 -3.41 11.79 -1.36
C VAL A 79 -4.01 13.02 -2.06
N ALA A 80 -4.06 14.16 -1.38
CA ALA A 80 -4.56 15.40 -1.95
C ALA A 80 -3.69 15.86 -3.13
N LEU A 81 -2.36 15.70 -3.03
CA LEU A 81 -1.44 16.05 -4.11
C LEU A 81 -1.63 15.16 -5.34
N MET A 82 -2.16 13.95 -5.16
CA MET A 82 -2.47 13.03 -6.26
C MET A 82 -3.78 13.35 -6.95
N GLY A 83 -4.46 14.43 -6.56
CA GLY A 83 -5.69 14.87 -7.18
C GLY A 83 -6.98 14.43 -6.49
N PHE A 84 -6.88 13.74 -5.38
CA PHE A 84 -8.05 13.35 -4.59
C PHE A 84 -8.44 14.47 -3.63
N PRO A 85 -9.74 14.63 -3.31
CA PRO A 85 -10.17 15.61 -2.32
C PRO A 85 -9.51 15.33 -0.96
N PRO A 86 -9.17 16.38 -0.18
CA PRO A 86 -8.56 16.19 1.14
C PRO A 86 -9.43 15.39 2.11
N GLU A 87 -10.74 15.37 1.89
CA GLU A 87 -11.69 14.64 2.72
C GLU A 87 -11.84 13.17 2.30
N THR A 88 -11.09 12.72 1.29
CA THR A 88 -11.19 11.34 0.81
C THR A 88 -10.87 10.38 1.95
N ASP A 89 -11.80 9.48 2.22
CA ASP A 89 -11.59 8.41 3.19
C ASP A 89 -10.57 7.42 2.63
N MET A 90 -9.55 7.13 3.41
CA MET A 90 -8.52 6.18 3.00
C MET A 90 -9.09 4.78 2.73
N GLY A 91 -10.16 4.40 3.42
CA GLY A 91 -10.85 3.15 3.15
C GLY A 91 -11.42 3.10 1.74
N VAL A 92 -11.99 4.21 1.28
CA VAL A 92 -12.51 4.34 -0.09
C VAL A 92 -11.36 4.25 -1.09
N LEU A 93 -10.24 4.90 -0.80
CA LEU A 93 -9.06 4.86 -1.66
C LEU A 93 -8.52 3.43 -1.79
N PHE A 94 -8.36 2.71 -0.68
CA PHE A 94 -7.90 1.32 -0.70
C PHE A 94 -8.85 0.42 -1.47
N ASN A 95 -10.16 0.60 -1.33
CA ASN A 95 -11.15 -0.15 -2.09
C ASN A 95 -11.04 0.12 -3.59
N SER A 96 -10.82 1.37 -3.97
CA SER A 96 -10.64 1.76 -5.36
C SER A 96 -9.39 1.10 -5.96
N MET A 97 -8.29 1.12 -5.21
CA MET A 97 -7.04 0.49 -5.62
C MET A 97 -7.21 -1.02 -5.77
N ASN A 98 -7.94 -1.66 -4.83
CA ASN A 98 -8.21 -3.08 -4.90
C ASN A 98 -9.03 -3.45 -6.14
N LYS A 99 -10.03 -2.64 -6.49
CA LYS A 99 -10.82 -2.85 -7.71
C LYS A 99 -9.96 -2.73 -8.96
N THR A 100 -9.03 -1.80 -8.98
CA THR A 100 -8.09 -1.63 -10.09
C THR A 100 -7.23 -2.88 -10.25
N ILE A 101 -6.72 -3.41 -9.14
CA ILE A 101 -5.92 -4.63 -9.15
C ILE A 101 -6.73 -5.83 -9.64
N GLU A 102 -7.98 -5.95 -9.19
CA GLU A 102 -8.88 -7.01 -9.64
C GLU A 102 -9.14 -6.94 -11.15
N SER A 103 -9.35 -5.74 -11.67
CA SER A 103 -9.53 -5.51 -13.11
C SER A 103 -8.28 -5.93 -13.89
N LEU A 104 -7.11 -5.58 -13.39
CA LEU A 104 -5.84 -5.94 -14.01
C LEU A 104 -5.66 -7.45 -14.03
N LYS A 105 -6.00 -8.11 -12.93
CA LYS A 105 -5.92 -9.57 -12.81
C LYS A 105 -6.82 -10.27 -13.85
N GLN A 106 -8.05 -9.80 -13.97
CA GLN A 106 -8.99 -10.33 -14.96
C GLN A 106 -8.49 -10.13 -16.40
N HIS A 107 -7.87 -8.98 -16.66
CA HIS A 107 -7.32 -8.68 -17.98
C HIS A 107 -6.18 -9.65 -18.33
N VAL A 108 -5.33 -9.96 -17.38
CA VAL A 108 -4.20 -10.89 -17.57
C VAL A 108 -4.70 -12.33 -17.74
N ASP A 109 -5.79 -12.71 -17.07
CA ASP A 109 -6.35 -14.06 -17.13
C ASP A 109 -7.10 -14.36 -18.44
N ARG A 110 -7.40 -13.36 -19.23
CA ARG A 110 -8.08 -13.55 -20.52
C ARG A 110 -7.17 -14.01 -21.64
#